data_2908fd5ff3a48807243744148aa82f84
#
_entry.id   2908fd5ff3a48807243744148aa82f84
#
_cell.length_a   1.000
_cell.length_b   1.000
_cell.length_c   1.000
_cell.angle_alpha   90.00
_cell.angle_beta   90.00
_cell.angle_gamma   90.00
#
_symmetry.space_group_name_H-M   'P 1'
#
loop_
_entity.id
_entity.type
_entity.pdbx_description
1 polymer ?
#
loop_
_entity_poly.entity_id
_entity_poly.type
_entity_poly.pdbx_seq_one_letter_code
_entity_poly.pdbx_strand_id
1 'polypeptide(L)'
;MLDHNEYPTVSGDYPLTDEWAVTLPSTFQTKIEDEDLVIWKSGLTIWCSVWDIDYGETQQDAMAWVVEEQAEKAFDVHQTEKDGLIFYRYRLFEETNDYSVASVYCFVFSHSSYIQLGIYVDDEADYAQAIEICESMTFINMAVLH
;
A
#
# COMPACT_ATOMS: atom_id res chain seq x y z
N MET A 1 30.18 -6.89 -14.49
CA MET A 1 29.45 -7.47 -13.35
C MET A 1 28.32 -6.58 -12.91
N LEU A 2 27.16 -7.15 -12.73
CA LEU A 2 26.02 -6.38 -12.25
C LEU A 2 26.20 -6.03 -10.80
N ASP A 3 26.01 -4.76 -10.51
CA ASP A 3 26.03 -4.27 -9.16
C ASP A 3 24.64 -4.50 -8.54
N HIS A 4 24.60 -5.18 -7.41
CA HIS A 4 23.35 -5.48 -6.71
C HIS A 4 22.66 -4.22 -6.19
N ASN A 5 23.36 -3.09 -6.21
CA ASN A 5 22.84 -1.84 -5.70
C ASN A 5 22.30 -0.92 -6.79
N GLU A 6 22.15 -1.45 -8.01
CA GLU A 6 21.70 -0.63 -9.12
C GLU A 6 20.19 -0.51 -9.32
N TYR A 7 19.41 -0.80 -8.29
CA TYR A 7 18.00 -0.51 -8.35
C TYR A 7 17.78 0.98 -8.14
N PRO A 8 16.81 1.58 -8.85
CA PRO A 8 16.49 2.99 -8.65
C PRO A 8 16.15 3.29 -7.20
N THR A 9 16.52 4.48 -6.74
CA THR A 9 16.15 4.95 -5.41
C THR A 9 15.16 6.07 -5.52
N VAL A 10 14.23 6.12 -4.57
CA VAL A 10 13.16 7.13 -4.54
C VAL A 10 12.94 7.59 -3.10
N SER A 11 12.47 8.82 -2.95
CA SER A 11 12.11 9.38 -1.66
C SER A 11 11.11 10.50 -1.86
N GLY A 12 10.44 10.93 -0.79
CA GLY A 12 9.46 12.01 -0.87
C GLY A 12 8.23 11.61 -1.66
N ASP A 13 7.62 12.55 -2.34
CA ASP A 13 6.42 12.29 -3.14
C ASP A 13 6.78 11.40 -4.32
N TYR A 14 6.14 10.26 -4.37
CA TYR A 14 6.47 9.25 -5.38
C TYR A 14 5.19 8.74 -6.05
N PRO A 15 5.06 8.90 -7.37
CA PRO A 15 3.90 8.37 -8.10
C PRO A 15 4.05 6.87 -8.27
N LEU A 16 3.11 6.12 -7.70
CA LEU A 16 3.07 4.67 -7.84
C LEU A 16 2.51 4.27 -9.20
N THR A 17 1.51 5.04 -9.66
CA THR A 17 0.89 4.90 -10.97
C THR A 17 0.54 6.29 -11.48
N ASP A 18 -0.14 6.37 -12.60
CA ASP A 18 -0.63 7.66 -13.12
C ASP A 18 -1.67 8.30 -12.21
N GLU A 19 -2.32 7.50 -11.35
CA GLU A 19 -3.41 7.97 -10.51
C GLU A 19 -3.10 7.98 -9.02
N TRP A 20 -2.15 7.19 -8.57
CA TRP A 20 -1.87 7.01 -7.15
C TRP A 20 -0.45 7.44 -6.80
N ALA A 21 -0.31 8.15 -5.71
CA ALA A 21 0.98 8.59 -5.21
C ALA A 21 1.07 8.39 -3.70
N VAL A 22 2.30 8.33 -3.21
CA VAL A 22 2.60 8.13 -1.80
C VAL A 22 3.75 9.06 -1.44
N THR A 23 3.87 9.40 -0.15
CA THR A 23 5.02 10.14 0.34
C THR A 23 5.90 9.20 1.14
N LEU A 24 7.13 9.02 0.69
CA LEU A 24 8.08 8.14 1.33
C LEU A 24 8.93 8.96 2.30
N PRO A 25 8.97 8.60 3.59
CA PRO A 25 9.66 9.40 4.60
C PRO A 25 11.18 9.27 4.58
N SER A 26 11.70 8.35 3.76
CA SER A 26 13.14 8.12 3.63
C SER A 26 13.42 7.57 2.25
N THR A 27 14.67 7.19 1.99
CA THR A 27 15.06 6.65 0.69
C THR A 27 14.78 5.16 0.61
N PHE A 28 14.12 4.75 -0.45
CA PHE A 28 13.77 3.37 -0.74
C PHE A 28 14.33 2.98 -2.11
N GLN A 29 14.46 1.69 -2.34
CA GLN A 29 14.78 1.14 -3.66
C GLN A 29 13.49 0.60 -4.28
N THR A 30 13.43 0.53 -5.61
CA THR A 30 12.24 0.04 -6.32
C THR A 30 12.63 -0.97 -7.38
N LYS A 31 11.69 -1.87 -7.67
CA LYS A 31 11.81 -2.81 -8.80
C LYS A 31 10.41 -3.26 -9.20
N ILE A 32 10.32 -3.85 -10.39
CA ILE A 32 9.11 -4.56 -10.82
C ILE A 32 9.44 -6.06 -10.69
N GLU A 33 8.58 -6.78 -9.99
CA GLU A 33 8.74 -8.22 -9.81
C GLU A 33 7.40 -8.88 -10.10
N ASP A 34 7.36 -9.75 -11.11
CA ASP A 34 6.13 -10.43 -11.55
C ASP A 34 4.99 -9.43 -11.81
N GLU A 35 5.32 -8.32 -12.46
CA GLU A 35 4.38 -7.24 -12.81
C GLU A 35 3.97 -6.34 -11.64
N ASP A 36 4.39 -6.66 -10.42
CA ASP A 36 4.09 -5.84 -9.26
C ASP A 36 5.23 -4.88 -8.93
N LEU A 37 4.87 -3.69 -8.51
CA LEU A 37 5.85 -2.71 -8.03
C LEU A 37 6.22 -3.05 -6.60
N VAL A 38 7.51 -3.19 -6.33
CA VAL A 38 8.04 -3.45 -4.99
C VAL A 38 8.94 -2.29 -4.60
N ILE A 39 8.73 -1.77 -3.40
CA ILE A 39 9.49 -0.66 -2.86
C ILE A 39 10.04 -1.12 -1.51
N TRP A 40 11.35 -1.03 -1.32
CA TRP A 40 11.91 -1.55 -0.08
C TRP A 40 13.11 -0.76 0.41
N LYS A 41 13.37 -0.92 1.68
CA LYS A 41 14.61 -0.54 2.33
C LYS A 41 14.84 -1.55 3.45
N SER A 42 15.97 -1.45 4.14
CA SER A 42 16.23 -2.33 5.28
C SER A 42 15.09 -2.23 6.30
N GLY A 43 14.47 -3.35 6.62
CA GLY A 43 13.39 -3.44 7.60
C GLY A 43 11.98 -3.22 7.10
N LEU A 44 11.80 -2.83 5.83
CA LEU A 44 10.48 -2.48 5.33
C LEU A 44 10.33 -2.77 3.84
N THR A 45 9.36 -3.61 3.49
CA THR A 45 9.09 -3.97 2.09
C THR A 45 7.62 -3.70 1.77
N ILE A 46 7.38 -2.97 0.68
CA ILE A 46 6.04 -2.58 0.24
C ILE A 46 5.74 -3.24 -1.10
N TRP A 47 4.64 -3.97 -1.15
CA TRP A 47 4.10 -4.53 -2.40
C TRP A 47 2.86 -3.72 -2.78
N CYS A 48 2.81 -3.26 -4.02
CA CYS A 48 1.75 -2.37 -4.49
C CYS A 48 0.94 -3.06 -5.59
N SER A 49 -0.39 -3.05 -5.43
CA SER A 49 -1.31 -3.60 -6.43
C SER A 49 -2.50 -2.66 -6.59
N VAL A 50 -2.97 -2.49 -7.82
CA VAL A 50 -4.08 -1.58 -8.13
C VAL A 50 -5.14 -2.33 -8.93
N TRP A 51 -6.41 -2.08 -8.60
CA TRP A 51 -7.55 -2.64 -9.32
C TRP A 51 -8.55 -1.54 -9.66
N ASP A 52 -9.20 -1.69 -10.80
CA ASP A 52 -10.31 -0.82 -11.17
C ASP A 52 -11.57 -1.24 -10.41
N ILE A 53 -12.42 -0.26 -10.12
CA ILE A 53 -13.75 -0.54 -9.56
C ILE A 53 -14.70 -0.67 -10.75
N ASP A 54 -15.42 -1.78 -10.83
CA ASP A 54 -16.29 -2.09 -11.95
C ASP A 54 -17.40 -1.03 -12.13
N TYR A 55 -17.75 -0.81 -13.37
CA TYR A 55 -18.82 0.13 -13.71
C TYR A 55 -20.11 -0.24 -12.95
N GLY A 56 -20.69 0.75 -12.29
CA GLY A 56 -21.90 0.53 -11.51
C GLY A 56 -21.66 0.20 -10.05
N GLU A 57 -20.41 -0.06 -9.68
CA GLU A 57 -20.04 -0.31 -8.28
C GLU A 57 -19.48 0.97 -7.65
N THR A 58 -19.60 1.05 -6.34
CA THR A 58 -19.11 2.20 -5.57
C THR A 58 -17.83 1.84 -4.81
N GLN A 59 -17.16 2.86 -4.28
CA GLN A 59 -16.00 2.61 -3.41
C GLN A 59 -16.41 1.82 -2.16
N GLN A 60 -17.63 2.01 -1.66
CA GLN A 60 -18.15 1.25 -0.52
C GLN A 60 -18.34 -0.22 -0.88
N ASP A 61 -18.79 -0.50 -2.10
CA ASP A 61 -18.93 -1.87 -2.58
C ASP A 61 -17.57 -2.57 -2.64
N ALA A 62 -16.57 -1.89 -3.18
CA ALA A 62 -15.22 -2.43 -3.26
C ALA A 62 -14.63 -2.66 -1.87
N MET A 63 -14.83 -1.72 -0.95
CA MET A 63 -14.37 -1.89 0.42
C MET A 63 -15.05 -3.07 1.11
N ALA A 64 -16.36 -3.24 0.91
CA ALA A 64 -17.09 -4.35 1.51
C ALA A 64 -16.51 -5.69 1.04
N TRP A 65 -16.16 -5.78 -0.22
CA TRP A 65 -15.54 -6.99 -0.77
C TRP A 65 -14.18 -7.26 -0.11
N VAL A 66 -13.36 -6.23 0.05
CA VAL A 66 -12.05 -6.36 0.71
C VAL A 66 -12.21 -6.80 2.17
N VAL A 67 -13.17 -6.21 2.88
CA VAL A 67 -13.44 -6.58 4.28
C VAL A 67 -13.86 -8.04 4.37
N GLU A 68 -14.68 -8.50 3.44
CA GLU A 68 -15.13 -9.89 3.42
C GLU A 68 -13.97 -10.87 3.18
N GLU A 69 -12.98 -10.45 2.38
CA GLU A 69 -11.84 -11.29 2.04
C GLU A 69 -10.68 -11.20 3.04
N GLN A 70 -10.75 -10.28 4.00
CA GLN A 70 -9.63 -10.11 4.91
C GLN A 70 -9.42 -11.33 5.81
N ALA A 71 -8.18 -11.51 6.25
CA ALA A 71 -7.81 -12.63 7.10
C ALA A 71 -8.53 -12.54 8.45
N GLU A 72 -8.94 -13.70 8.98
CA GLU A 72 -9.61 -13.79 10.28
C GLU A 72 -8.76 -13.23 11.43
N LYS A 73 -7.45 -13.32 11.30
CA LYS A 73 -6.52 -12.88 12.35
C LYS A 73 -6.15 -11.40 12.23
N ALA A 74 -6.79 -10.67 11.33
CA ALA A 74 -6.54 -9.24 11.20
C ALA A 74 -6.88 -8.53 12.51
N PHE A 75 -6.01 -7.61 12.93
CA PHE A 75 -6.21 -6.84 14.15
C PHE A 75 -5.80 -5.40 13.89
N ASP A 76 -6.10 -4.52 14.84
CA ASP A 76 -5.79 -3.09 14.73
C ASP A 76 -6.37 -2.50 13.45
N VAL A 77 -7.67 -2.73 13.26
CA VAL A 77 -8.41 -2.33 12.07
C VAL A 77 -8.81 -0.87 12.17
N HIS A 78 -8.49 -0.08 11.12
CA HIS A 78 -8.82 1.34 11.08
C HIS A 78 -9.49 1.67 9.75
N GLN A 79 -10.49 2.53 9.81
CA GLN A 79 -11.16 3.06 8.63
C GLN A 79 -11.33 4.56 8.79
N THR A 80 -10.93 5.33 7.78
CA THR A 80 -11.10 6.77 7.76
C THR A 80 -11.48 7.23 6.36
N GLU A 81 -11.95 8.46 6.27
CA GLU A 81 -12.24 9.09 4.97
C GLU A 81 -11.52 10.42 4.93
N LYS A 82 -10.95 10.73 3.77
CA LYS A 82 -10.23 11.98 3.59
C LYS A 82 -10.20 12.31 2.10
N ASP A 83 -10.57 13.55 1.76
CA ASP A 83 -10.51 14.04 0.39
C ASP A 83 -11.28 13.17 -0.62
N GLY A 84 -12.40 12.60 -0.19
CA GLY A 84 -13.21 11.73 -1.04
C GLY A 84 -12.69 10.31 -1.17
N LEU A 85 -11.64 9.97 -0.45
CA LEU A 85 -11.07 8.63 -0.45
C LEU A 85 -11.44 7.90 0.84
N ILE A 86 -11.62 6.59 0.75
CA ILE A 86 -11.81 5.74 1.92
C ILE A 86 -10.48 5.03 2.17
N PHE A 87 -9.97 5.14 3.38
CA PHE A 87 -8.76 4.46 3.83
C PHE A 87 -9.15 3.34 4.77
N TYR A 88 -8.71 2.12 4.46
CA TYR A 88 -8.97 0.94 5.29
C TYR A 88 -7.67 0.18 5.50
N ARG A 89 -7.31 -0.08 6.75
CA ARG A 89 -6.08 -0.82 7.03
C ARG A 89 -6.23 -1.74 8.22
N TYR A 90 -5.40 -2.77 8.25
CA TYR A 90 -5.32 -3.69 9.37
C TYR A 90 -3.91 -4.26 9.45
N ARG A 91 -3.62 -4.88 10.58
CA ARG A 91 -2.36 -5.56 10.79
C ARG A 91 -2.56 -7.06 10.78
N LEU A 92 -1.52 -7.76 10.38
CA LEU A 92 -1.43 -9.21 10.49
C LEU A 92 -0.10 -9.57 11.12
N PHE A 93 -0.10 -10.68 11.83
CA PHE A 93 1.12 -11.31 12.29
C PHE A 93 1.11 -12.69 11.67
N GLU A 94 1.96 -12.91 10.67
CA GLU A 94 1.99 -14.13 9.89
C GLU A 94 3.13 -15.01 10.37
N GLU A 95 2.80 -16.22 10.79
CA GLU A 95 3.79 -17.17 11.29
C GLU A 95 3.89 -18.36 10.35
N THR A 96 5.12 -18.78 10.09
CA THR A 96 5.42 -20.05 9.42
C THR A 96 6.30 -20.86 10.35
N ASN A 97 6.65 -22.10 9.95
CA ASN A 97 7.53 -22.93 10.76
C ASN A 97 8.94 -22.34 10.93
N ASP A 98 9.33 -21.43 10.03
CA ASP A 98 10.70 -20.92 9.98
C ASP A 98 10.82 -19.48 10.44
N TYR A 99 9.75 -18.69 10.38
CA TYR A 99 9.82 -17.26 10.73
C TYR A 99 8.44 -16.70 11.03
N SER A 100 8.44 -15.52 11.62
CA SER A 100 7.22 -14.73 11.80
C SER A 100 7.43 -13.36 11.20
N VAL A 101 6.37 -12.80 10.61
CA VAL A 101 6.43 -11.52 9.92
C VAL A 101 5.24 -10.67 10.33
N ALA A 102 5.52 -9.44 10.73
CA ALA A 102 4.47 -8.46 10.97
C ALA A 102 4.18 -7.74 9.66
N SER A 103 2.92 -7.48 9.40
CA SER A 103 2.52 -6.78 8.18
C SER A 103 1.39 -5.79 8.44
N VAL A 104 1.30 -4.81 7.54
CA VAL A 104 0.19 -3.85 7.49
C VAL A 104 -0.37 -3.92 6.10
N TYR A 105 -1.67 -4.12 5.98
CA TYR A 105 -2.35 -4.06 4.69
C TYR A 105 -3.20 -2.81 4.67
N CYS A 106 -2.92 -1.96 3.68
CA CYS A 106 -3.59 -0.68 3.53
C CYS A 106 -4.30 -0.64 2.18
N PHE A 107 -5.59 -0.30 2.22
CA PHE A 107 -6.40 -0.16 1.01
C PHE A 107 -6.93 1.25 0.96
N VAL A 108 -6.83 1.89 -0.21
CA VAL A 108 -7.39 3.22 -0.42
C VAL A 108 -8.30 3.16 -1.63
N PHE A 109 -9.53 3.62 -1.47
CA PHE A 109 -10.57 3.51 -2.49
C PHE A 109 -10.94 4.89 -3.01
N SER A 110 -10.82 5.07 -4.34
CA SER A 110 -11.36 6.22 -5.05
C SER A 110 -12.69 5.80 -5.67
N HIS A 111 -13.29 6.66 -6.47
CA HIS A 111 -14.53 6.32 -7.16
C HIS A 111 -14.31 5.39 -8.36
N SER A 112 -13.08 5.28 -8.87
CA SER A 112 -12.78 4.53 -10.08
C SER A 112 -11.81 3.37 -9.89
N SER A 113 -11.02 3.39 -8.83
CA SER A 113 -10.02 2.35 -8.58
C SER A 113 -9.68 2.28 -7.10
N TYR A 114 -9.00 1.20 -6.72
CA TYR A 114 -8.44 1.12 -5.37
C TYR A 114 -7.05 0.51 -5.43
N ILE A 115 -6.27 0.82 -4.41
CA ILE A 115 -4.88 0.40 -4.33
C ILE A 115 -4.66 -0.34 -3.02
N GLN A 116 -3.86 -1.38 -3.08
CA GLN A 116 -3.43 -2.13 -1.90
C GLN A 116 -1.94 -1.97 -1.72
N LEU A 117 -1.52 -1.60 -0.52
CA LEU A 117 -0.14 -1.67 -0.11
C LEU A 117 -0.03 -2.77 0.94
N GLY A 118 0.72 -3.83 0.61
CA GLY A 118 1.09 -4.84 1.59
C GLY A 118 2.47 -4.50 2.11
N ILE A 119 2.56 -4.10 3.37
CA ILE A 119 3.82 -3.64 3.95
C ILE A 119 4.31 -4.64 4.98
N TYR A 120 5.48 -5.21 4.73
CA TYR A 120 6.10 -6.15 5.64
C TYR A 120 7.14 -5.42 6.47
N VAL A 121 7.08 -5.62 7.79
CA VAL A 121 7.87 -4.88 8.76
C VAL A 121 8.71 -5.87 9.56
N ASP A 122 10.03 -5.71 9.54
CA ASP A 122 10.93 -6.61 10.26
C ASP A 122 10.96 -6.34 11.76
N ASP A 123 10.74 -5.09 12.16
CA ASP A 123 10.83 -4.66 13.54
C ASP A 123 9.61 -3.80 13.88
N GLU A 124 9.03 -4.03 15.04
CA GLU A 124 7.90 -3.24 15.52
C GLU A 124 8.21 -1.74 15.51
N ALA A 125 9.48 -1.36 15.68
CA ALA A 125 9.88 0.04 15.62
C ALA A 125 9.62 0.67 14.27
N ASP A 126 9.55 -0.12 13.20
CA ASP A 126 9.30 0.39 11.84
C ASP A 126 7.81 0.49 11.51
N TYR A 127 6.96 0.03 12.41
CA TYR A 127 5.52 0.03 12.20
C TYR A 127 4.96 1.45 12.00
N ALA A 128 5.44 2.41 12.80
CA ALA A 128 4.98 3.79 12.69
C ALA A 128 5.26 4.36 11.31
N GLN A 129 6.39 4.01 10.70
CA GLN A 129 6.73 4.46 9.36
C GLN A 129 5.79 3.84 8.33
N ALA A 130 5.44 2.57 8.50
CA ALA A 130 4.48 1.91 7.61
C ALA A 130 3.12 2.62 7.63
N ILE A 131 2.64 2.98 8.81
CA ILE A 131 1.38 3.70 8.96
C ILE A 131 1.46 5.08 8.32
N GLU A 132 2.58 5.78 8.50
CA GLU A 132 2.79 7.10 7.89
C GLU A 132 2.69 7.01 6.37
N ILE A 133 3.30 5.98 5.79
CA ILE A 133 3.23 5.74 4.33
C ILE A 133 1.79 5.49 3.90
N CYS A 134 1.06 4.65 4.61
CA CYS A 134 -0.35 4.38 4.32
C CYS A 134 -1.19 5.66 4.33
N GLU A 135 -0.99 6.50 5.34
CA GLU A 135 -1.79 7.72 5.49
C GLU A 135 -1.41 8.80 4.49
N SER A 136 -0.26 8.67 3.83
CA SER A 136 0.21 9.64 2.85
C SER A 136 -0.38 9.43 1.45
N MET A 137 -1.12 8.34 1.22
CA MET A 137 -1.66 8.02 -0.10
C MET A 137 -2.55 9.14 -0.63
N THR A 138 -2.35 9.48 -1.90
CA THR A 138 -3.17 10.46 -2.60
C THR A 138 -3.61 9.91 -3.95
N PHE A 139 -4.76 10.37 -4.41
CA PHE A 139 -5.30 10.01 -5.71
C PHE A 139 -5.25 11.23 -6.62
N ILE A 140 -4.62 11.07 -7.79
CA ILE A 140 -4.49 12.14 -8.76
C ILE A 140 -5.63 12.01 -9.75
N ASN A 141 -6.61 12.92 -9.65
CA ASN A 141 -7.75 12.91 -10.54
C ASN A 141 -7.45 13.75 -11.78
N MET A 142 -6.90 13.11 -12.80
CA MET A 142 -6.49 13.80 -14.02
C MET A 142 -7.67 14.42 -14.78
N ALA A 143 -8.87 13.91 -14.58
CA ALA A 143 -10.06 14.45 -15.26
C ALA A 143 -10.39 15.87 -14.82
N VAL A 144 -9.96 16.26 -13.63
CA VAL A 144 -10.22 17.60 -13.10
C VAL A 144 -9.32 18.66 -13.77
N LEU A 145 -8.29 18.23 -14.47
CA LEU A 145 -7.33 19.14 -15.08
C LEU A 145 -7.74 19.66 -16.47
N HIS A 146 -8.91 19.30 -16.91
CA HIS A 146 -9.41 19.72 -18.24
C HIS A 146 -10.41 20.86 -18.15
#